data_3cf6d0a4796d7d33323f1e87c264dd4c
#
_entry.id   3cf6d0a4796d7d33323f1e87c264dd4c
#
_cell.length_a   1.000
_cell.length_b   1.000
_cell.length_c   1.000
_cell.angle_alpha   90.00
_cell.angle_beta   90.00
_cell.angle_gamma   90.00
#
_symmetry.space_group_name_H-M   'P 1'
#
loop_
_entity.id
_entity.type
_entity.pdbx_description
1 polymer ?
#
loop_
_entity_poly.entity_id
_entity_poly.type
_entity_poly.pdbx_seq_one_letter_code
_entity_poly.pdbx_strand_id
1 'polypeptide(L)'
;MKVLPKHFSVPCGDSVSVVFYDDIHTFIVVDNNYVEPSLVCLYSFHKHNPDFVVTIYGLDFCEEDIDNYQQHLHDLGITTYKVESISTAGMNFDYKWNIFYSDIINIMSAKFKIMENIEKEKYILYFDTDTIFTDSIKPMFTDLHQRELLGVRYTENKPEINCGIFLAANLHVKYYTMYLDFFNQNRLKYFNIDEMFLSEVYENHIVYLPKEYNTYGFITIEHPRMIHYIGSVKPFMHKNLSNFQCCTPQRYVDEWYKVYYKIKNRLNASEDFDKQVAETKTYIENLGNRNLLRPLENTIDKIFCAGVKCGVDILSAIVKHLIDKYNKTGEH
;
A
#
# COMPACT_ATOMS: atom_id res chain seq x y z
N MET A 1 -23.97 26.84 -3.92
CA MET A 1 -22.83 26.07 -3.40
C MET A 1 -23.29 25.43 -2.08
N LYS A 2 -23.60 24.10 -2.08
CA LYS A 2 -23.93 23.41 -0.84
C LYS A 2 -22.62 23.12 -0.11
N VAL A 3 -22.41 23.76 1.02
CA VAL A 3 -21.34 23.41 1.94
C VAL A 3 -21.66 22.01 2.47
N LEU A 4 -20.95 20.99 2.00
CA LEU A 4 -21.04 19.65 2.56
C LEU A 4 -20.56 19.70 4.02
N PRO A 5 -21.17 18.94 4.93
CA PRO A 5 -20.72 18.90 6.31
C PRO A 5 -19.28 18.40 6.38
N LYS A 6 -18.41 19.19 7.02
CA LYS A 6 -16.99 18.88 7.25
C LYS A 6 -16.79 17.85 8.38
N HIS A 7 -17.82 17.14 8.77
CA HIS A 7 -17.78 16.21 9.90
C HIS A 7 -18.62 14.96 9.62
N PHE A 8 -18.30 13.91 10.28
CA PHE A 8 -19.06 12.66 10.35
C PHE A 8 -19.22 12.24 11.81
N SER A 9 -20.26 11.48 12.09
CA SER A 9 -20.54 11.01 13.44
C SER A 9 -19.88 9.67 13.69
N VAL A 10 -19.17 9.54 14.80
CA VAL A 10 -18.55 8.30 15.25
C VAL A 10 -19.23 7.86 16.53
N PRO A 11 -19.76 6.62 16.62
CA PRO A 11 -20.28 6.08 17.85
C PRO A 11 -19.19 5.98 18.91
N CYS A 12 -19.44 6.52 20.11
CA CYS A 12 -18.54 6.40 21.25
C CYS A 12 -19.37 6.04 22.49
N GLY A 13 -19.60 4.75 22.73
CA GLY A 13 -20.50 4.29 23.78
C GLY A 13 -21.91 4.88 23.61
N ASP A 14 -22.48 5.43 24.68
CA ASP A 14 -23.80 6.11 24.65
C ASP A 14 -23.75 7.54 24.09
N SER A 15 -22.58 8.02 23.63
CA SER A 15 -22.40 9.34 23.03
C SER A 15 -21.88 9.21 21.58
N VAL A 16 -22.40 10.08 20.70
CA VAL A 16 -21.92 10.21 19.33
C VAL A 16 -20.79 11.23 19.33
N SER A 17 -19.58 10.78 19.07
CA SER A 17 -18.44 11.69 18.83
C SER A 17 -18.51 12.17 17.39
N VAL A 18 -18.35 13.48 17.19
CA VAL A 18 -18.21 14.08 15.86
C VAL A 18 -16.75 14.16 15.54
N VAL A 19 -16.31 13.47 14.49
CA VAL A 19 -14.94 13.56 13.97
C VAL A 19 -14.95 14.50 12.77
N PHE A 20 -14.08 15.49 12.82
CA PHE A 20 -13.90 16.42 11.71
C PHE A 20 -12.76 15.90 10.82
N TYR A 21 -12.80 16.18 9.53
CA TYR A 21 -11.68 15.85 8.63
C TYR A 21 -10.37 16.52 9.08
N ASP A 22 -10.47 17.67 9.76
CA ASP A 22 -9.33 18.36 10.35
C ASP A 22 -8.73 17.60 11.56
N ASP A 23 -9.40 16.59 12.11
CA ASP A 23 -8.88 15.70 13.16
C ASP A 23 -8.06 14.53 12.58
N ILE A 24 -7.96 14.42 11.24
CA ILE A 24 -7.32 13.29 10.57
C ILE A 24 -6.08 13.78 9.80
N HIS A 25 -4.94 13.26 10.16
CA HIS A 25 -3.73 13.40 9.35
C HIS A 25 -3.71 12.31 8.28
N THR A 26 -4.01 12.67 7.03
CA THR A 26 -3.94 11.74 5.90
C THR A 26 -2.61 11.90 5.22
N PHE A 27 -1.86 10.80 5.04
CA PHE A 27 -0.56 10.89 4.39
C PHE A 27 -0.18 9.65 3.57
N ILE A 28 0.75 9.86 2.66
CA ILE A 28 1.48 8.86 1.89
C ILE A 28 2.98 9.12 1.97
N VAL A 29 3.78 8.11 1.67
CA VAL A 29 5.24 8.23 1.55
C VAL A 29 5.63 7.91 0.11
N VAL A 30 6.46 8.75 -0.49
CA VAL A 30 6.87 8.66 -1.90
C VAL A 30 8.38 8.69 -2.00
N ASP A 31 8.99 7.74 -2.69
CA ASP A 31 10.37 7.82 -3.16
C ASP A 31 10.43 8.18 -4.65
N ASN A 32 11.63 8.45 -5.16
CA ASN A 32 11.82 8.86 -6.55
C ASN A 32 11.35 7.82 -7.59
N ASN A 33 11.24 6.53 -7.21
CA ASN A 33 10.76 5.47 -8.11
C ASN A 33 9.23 5.39 -8.16
N TYR A 34 8.57 6.06 -7.21
CA TYR A 34 7.11 6.00 -7.05
C TYR A 34 6.43 7.33 -7.30
N VAL A 35 7.11 8.33 -7.89
CA VAL A 35 6.52 9.64 -8.21
C VAL A 35 5.28 9.45 -9.10
N GLU A 36 5.44 8.90 -10.31
CA GLU A 36 4.33 8.75 -11.25
C GLU A 36 3.25 7.76 -10.75
N PRO A 37 3.58 6.59 -10.18
CA PRO A 37 2.58 5.72 -9.56
C PRO A 37 1.76 6.41 -8.47
N SER A 38 2.40 7.23 -7.62
CA SER A 38 1.71 7.96 -6.56
C SER A 38 0.74 9.00 -7.10
N LEU A 39 1.05 9.65 -8.23
CA LEU A 39 0.15 10.59 -8.89
C LEU A 39 -1.10 9.89 -9.45
N VAL A 40 -0.97 8.66 -9.96
CA VAL A 40 -2.12 7.83 -10.37
C VAL A 40 -2.98 7.47 -9.15
N CYS A 41 -2.34 7.08 -8.06
CA CYS A 41 -2.99 6.79 -6.78
C CYS A 41 -3.76 8.01 -6.27
N LEU A 42 -3.10 9.16 -6.14
CA LEU A 42 -3.68 10.41 -5.63
C LEU A 42 -4.82 10.93 -6.51
N TYR A 43 -4.71 10.81 -7.83
CA TYR A 43 -5.80 11.18 -8.72
C TYR A 43 -7.04 10.33 -8.47
N SER A 44 -6.86 9.01 -8.30
CA SER A 44 -7.97 8.12 -7.98
C SER A 44 -8.55 8.39 -6.59
N PHE A 45 -7.69 8.65 -5.60
CA PHE A 45 -8.10 9.01 -4.24
C PHE A 45 -8.92 10.30 -4.22
N HIS A 46 -8.39 11.39 -4.76
CA HIS A 46 -9.03 12.70 -4.77
C HIS A 46 -10.39 12.67 -5.50
N LYS A 47 -10.50 11.89 -6.57
CA LYS A 47 -11.76 11.74 -7.31
C LYS A 47 -12.90 11.22 -6.44
N HIS A 48 -12.61 10.30 -5.51
CA HIS A 48 -13.61 9.65 -4.66
C HIS A 48 -13.68 10.22 -3.23
N ASN A 49 -12.64 10.95 -2.82
CA ASN A 49 -12.47 11.46 -1.47
C ASN A 49 -11.94 12.93 -1.50
N PRO A 50 -12.63 13.87 -2.16
CA PRO A 50 -12.13 15.22 -2.42
C PRO A 50 -12.00 16.09 -1.15
N ASP A 51 -12.61 15.69 -0.04
CA ASP A 51 -12.63 16.46 1.19
C ASP A 51 -11.37 16.24 2.05
N PHE A 52 -10.55 15.21 1.73
CA PHE A 52 -9.33 14.94 2.47
C PHE A 52 -8.16 15.77 1.96
N VAL A 53 -7.41 16.36 2.88
CA VAL A 53 -6.11 16.95 2.60
C VAL A 53 -5.05 15.87 2.78
N VAL A 54 -4.33 15.51 1.70
CA VAL A 54 -3.27 14.50 1.77
C VAL A 54 -1.92 15.16 1.90
N THR A 55 -1.16 14.81 2.93
CA THR A 55 0.25 15.19 3.03
C THR A 55 1.11 14.14 2.34
N ILE A 56 1.86 14.55 1.35
CA ILE A 56 2.78 13.72 0.59
C ILE A 56 4.18 13.93 1.16
N TYR A 57 4.75 12.91 1.77
CA TYR A 57 6.12 12.94 2.28
C TYR A 57 7.06 12.33 1.26
N GLY A 58 7.82 13.19 0.53
CA GLY A 58 8.86 12.77 -0.39
C GLY A 58 10.14 12.39 0.37
N LEU A 59 10.67 11.18 0.14
CA LEU A 59 11.93 10.74 0.73
C LEU A 59 13.10 11.44 0.06
N ASP A 60 13.83 12.25 0.85
CA ASP A 60 14.98 13.04 0.40
C ASP A 60 14.69 13.97 -0.80
N PHE A 61 13.43 14.40 -0.98
CA PHE A 61 13.07 15.36 -2.02
C PHE A 61 13.79 16.69 -1.79
N CYS A 62 14.42 17.23 -2.81
CA CYS A 62 14.91 18.60 -2.83
C CYS A 62 13.77 19.60 -3.16
N GLU A 63 14.05 20.89 -3.11
CA GLU A 63 13.05 21.92 -3.43
C GLU A 63 12.49 21.78 -4.85
N GLU A 64 13.35 21.44 -5.82
CA GLU A 64 12.95 21.23 -7.22
C GLU A 64 12.01 20.00 -7.35
N ASP A 65 12.27 18.92 -6.61
CA ASP A 65 11.39 17.74 -6.62
C ASP A 65 10.00 18.08 -6.05
N ILE A 66 9.96 18.89 -4.99
CA ILE A 66 8.72 19.38 -4.38
C ILE A 66 7.93 20.23 -5.36
N ASP A 67 8.58 21.20 -6.01
CA ASP A 67 7.94 22.09 -6.97
C ASP A 67 7.40 21.32 -8.18
N ASN A 68 8.18 20.40 -8.72
CA ASN A 68 7.78 19.53 -9.82
C ASN A 68 6.58 18.66 -9.44
N TYR A 69 6.61 18.06 -8.25
CA TYR A 69 5.51 17.24 -7.77
C TYR A 69 4.22 18.05 -7.58
N GLN A 70 4.32 19.26 -7.03
CA GLN A 70 3.19 20.17 -6.88
C GLN A 70 2.61 20.60 -8.23
N GLN A 71 3.47 20.85 -9.22
CA GLN A 71 3.02 21.17 -10.58
C GLN A 71 2.22 20.01 -11.18
N HIS A 72 2.70 18.76 -11.03
CA HIS A 72 1.95 17.58 -11.50
C HIS A 72 0.58 17.46 -10.83
N LEU A 73 0.50 17.69 -9.51
CA LEU A 73 -0.78 17.65 -8.79
C LEU A 73 -1.75 18.74 -9.31
N HIS A 74 -1.23 19.94 -9.54
CA HIS A 74 -2.00 21.05 -10.12
C HIS A 74 -2.53 20.68 -11.52
N ASP A 75 -1.70 20.13 -12.39
CA ASP A 75 -2.06 19.75 -13.76
C ASP A 75 -3.11 18.63 -13.77
N LEU A 76 -3.11 17.77 -12.76
CA LEU A 76 -4.13 16.75 -12.52
C LEU A 76 -5.43 17.33 -11.92
N GLY A 77 -5.44 18.57 -11.48
CA GLY A 77 -6.58 19.23 -10.82
C GLY A 77 -6.79 18.79 -9.37
N ILE A 78 -5.74 18.29 -8.73
CA ILE A 78 -5.75 17.95 -7.30
C ILE A 78 -5.39 19.22 -6.54
N THR A 79 -6.24 19.65 -5.60
CA THR A 79 -6.08 20.94 -4.89
C THR A 79 -5.98 20.78 -3.37
N THR A 80 -6.26 19.59 -2.84
CA THR A 80 -6.27 19.33 -1.40
C THR A 80 -5.07 18.48 -1.02
N TYR A 81 -3.89 19.12 -0.99
CA TYR A 81 -2.64 18.44 -0.67
C TYR A 81 -1.63 19.35 0.03
N LYS A 82 -0.63 18.72 0.63
CA LYS A 82 0.65 19.33 1.05
C LYS A 82 1.77 18.42 0.57
N VAL A 83 2.92 19.00 0.20
CA VAL A 83 4.13 18.22 -0.14
C VAL A 83 5.24 18.63 0.81
N GLU A 84 5.83 17.68 1.48
CA GLU A 84 6.89 17.86 2.46
C GLU A 84 8.02 16.88 2.18
N SER A 85 9.27 17.26 2.46
CA SER A 85 10.41 16.36 2.40
C SER A 85 10.68 15.72 3.76
N ILE A 86 11.01 14.43 3.75
CA ILE A 86 11.49 13.73 4.93
C ILE A 86 12.85 13.11 4.64
N SER A 87 13.86 13.47 5.44
CA SER A 87 15.19 12.93 5.26
C SER A 87 15.31 11.49 5.76
N THR A 88 15.90 10.64 4.92
CA THR A 88 16.30 9.28 5.29
C THR A 88 17.62 9.24 6.05
N ALA A 89 18.31 10.38 6.19
CA ALA A 89 19.54 10.47 6.99
C ALA A 89 19.28 10.01 8.43
N GLY A 90 20.10 9.05 8.88
CA GLY A 90 19.93 8.42 10.19
C GLY A 90 18.88 7.31 10.27
N MET A 91 18.18 7.02 9.18
CA MET A 91 17.34 5.80 9.04
C MET A 91 18.17 4.59 8.59
N ASN A 92 19.51 4.71 8.60
CA ASN A 92 20.41 3.68 8.11
C ASN A 92 20.25 2.39 8.90
N PHE A 93 19.62 1.46 8.28
CA PHE A 93 19.54 0.08 8.70
C PHE A 93 20.72 -0.67 8.03
N ASP A 94 21.63 -1.21 8.78
CA ASP A 94 22.74 -2.02 8.24
C ASP A 94 22.19 -3.39 7.76
N TYR A 95 21.66 -3.40 6.52
CA TYR A 95 21.03 -4.60 5.96
C TYR A 95 21.90 -5.28 4.93
N LYS A 96 22.73 -6.16 5.40
CA LYS A 96 23.50 -7.05 4.52
C LYS A 96 22.77 -8.35 4.15
N TRP A 97 21.58 -8.59 4.67
CA TRP A 97 21.00 -9.95 4.59
C TRP A 97 19.78 -10.12 3.67
N ASN A 98 19.18 -9.05 3.17
CA ASN A 98 18.05 -9.20 2.26
C ASN A 98 17.95 -8.08 1.22
N ILE A 99 18.43 -8.37 0.00
CA ILE A 99 18.38 -7.48 -1.16
C ILE A 99 16.95 -7.12 -1.60
N PHE A 100 15.94 -7.89 -1.18
CA PHE A 100 14.55 -7.64 -1.54
C PHE A 100 13.90 -6.50 -0.73
N TYR A 101 14.48 -6.15 0.42
CA TYR A 101 13.91 -5.19 1.36
C TYR A 101 14.65 -3.86 1.46
N SER A 102 15.87 -3.75 0.91
CA SER A 102 16.67 -2.53 1.02
C SER A 102 15.91 -1.28 0.55
N ASP A 103 15.15 -1.41 -0.53
CA ASP A 103 14.45 -0.27 -1.13
C ASP A 103 13.14 0.07 -0.41
N ILE A 104 12.48 -0.94 0.21
CA ILE A 104 11.18 -0.78 0.86
C ILE A 104 11.33 -0.30 2.30
N ILE A 105 12.46 -0.63 2.94
CA ILE A 105 12.62 -0.42 4.38
C ILE A 105 12.63 1.06 4.77
N ASN A 106 13.17 1.93 3.91
CA ASN A 106 13.15 3.36 4.14
C ASN A 106 11.72 3.90 4.15
N ILE A 107 10.86 3.42 3.24
CA ILE A 107 9.44 3.78 3.18
C ILE A 107 8.73 3.30 4.45
N MET A 108 8.94 2.02 4.85
CA MET A 108 8.35 1.45 6.06
C MET A 108 8.77 2.22 7.32
N SER A 109 10.05 2.59 7.40
CA SER A 109 10.59 3.33 8.54
C SER A 109 10.10 4.78 8.58
N ALA A 110 10.05 5.44 7.42
CA ALA A 110 9.56 6.81 7.29
C ALA A 110 8.12 6.93 7.74
N LYS A 111 7.26 5.97 7.42
CA LYS A 111 5.88 5.90 7.89
C LYS A 111 5.78 6.09 9.41
N PHE A 112 6.55 5.33 10.17
CA PHE A 112 6.52 5.42 11.65
C PHE A 112 7.20 6.67 12.18
N LYS A 113 8.22 7.19 11.50
CA LYS A 113 8.83 8.48 11.85
C LYS A 113 7.86 9.64 11.65
N ILE A 114 7.05 9.60 10.60
CA ILE A 114 5.98 10.58 10.37
C ILE A 114 4.93 10.46 11.47
N MET A 115 4.43 9.25 11.75
CA MET A 115 3.43 9.01 12.80
C MET A 115 3.88 9.54 14.17
N GLU A 116 5.17 9.40 14.51
CA GLU A 116 5.74 9.90 15.75
C GLU A 116 5.68 11.44 15.85
N ASN A 117 5.73 12.15 14.74
CA ASN A 117 5.76 13.61 14.68
C ASN A 117 4.37 14.25 14.51
N ILE A 118 3.31 13.46 14.40
CA ILE A 118 1.93 13.96 14.34
C ILE A 118 1.46 14.32 15.74
N GLU A 119 1.33 15.62 16.04
CA GLU A 119 1.05 16.10 17.39
C GLU A 119 -0.40 16.54 17.63
N LYS A 120 -1.09 17.00 16.59
CA LYS A 120 -2.38 17.69 16.73
C LYS A 120 -3.59 16.85 16.37
N GLU A 121 -3.42 15.99 15.38
CA GLU A 121 -4.49 15.18 14.82
C GLU A 121 -4.75 13.96 15.73
N LYS A 122 -6.02 13.65 15.89
CA LYS A 122 -6.46 12.51 16.71
C LYS A 122 -6.33 11.17 15.98
N TYR A 123 -6.36 11.22 14.65
CA TYR A 123 -6.38 10.05 13.80
C TYR A 123 -5.35 10.17 12.69
N ILE A 124 -4.85 9.03 12.27
CA ILE A 124 -3.86 8.88 11.21
C ILE A 124 -4.44 7.97 10.14
N LEU A 125 -4.63 8.50 8.93
CA LEU A 125 -4.98 7.72 7.75
C LEU A 125 -3.75 7.61 6.86
N TYR A 126 -3.31 6.39 6.62
CA TYR A 126 -2.22 6.07 5.72
C TYR A 126 -2.70 5.17 4.60
N PHE A 127 -2.15 5.32 3.41
CA PHE A 127 -2.28 4.35 2.32
C PHE A 127 -1.01 4.30 1.47
N ASP A 128 -0.75 3.12 0.90
CA ASP A 128 0.39 2.88 0.02
C ASP A 128 0.16 3.49 -1.37
N THR A 129 1.24 3.88 -2.03
CA THR A 129 1.21 4.53 -3.35
C THR A 129 0.98 3.60 -4.52
N ASP A 130 1.09 2.29 -4.30
CA ASP A 130 0.74 1.24 -5.25
C ASP A 130 -0.71 0.79 -5.14
N THR A 131 -1.58 1.75 -4.90
CA THR A 131 -3.02 1.54 -4.77
C THR A 131 -3.80 2.40 -5.77
N ILE A 132 -5.05 2.02 -6.05
CA ILE A 132 -6.06 2.91 -6.65
C ILE A 132 -7.36 2.83 -5.88
N PHE A 133 -8.08 3.94 -5.87
CA PHE A 133 -9.39 4.04 -5.26
C PHE A 133 -10.48 4.01 -6.34
N THR A 134 -11.45 3.15 -6.16
CA THR A 134 -12.59 2.96 -7.07
C THR A 134 -13.89 3.46 -6.48
N ASP A 135 -13.91 3.72 -5.18
CA ASP A 135 -15.03 4.30 -4.44
C ASP A 135 -14.54 5.07 -3.20
N SER A 136 -15.47 5.72 -2.51
CA SER A 136 -15.18 6.47 -1.29
C SER A 136 -14.87 5.56 -0.11
N ILE A 137 -13.84 5.95 0.66
CA ILE A 137 -13.48 5.28 1.92
C ILE A 137 -14.21 5.86 3.15
N LYS A 138 -15.04 6.89 2.96
CA LYS A 138 -15.75 7.54 4.06
C LYS A 138 -16.53 6.59 4.99
N PRO A 139 -17.16 5.51 4.49
CA PRO A 139 -17.84 4.57 5.38
C PRO A 139 -16.96 3.87 6.40
N MET A 140 -15.64 3.76 6.18
CA MET A 140 -14.75 3.17 7.19
C MET A 140 -14.70 3.96 8.50
N PHE A 141 -15.07 5.24 8.47
CA PHE A 141 -15.02 6.11 9.65
C PHE A 141 -16.24 5.96 10.56
N THR A 142 -17.31 5.29 10.12
CA THR A 142 -18.50 5.09 10.92
C THR A 142 -18.29 4.16 12.11
N ASP A 143 -17.28 3.27 12.00
CA ASP A 143 -16.97 2.27 13.02
C ASP A 143 -15.73 2.63 13.85
N LEU A 144 -15.27 3.89 13.73
CA LEU A 144 -14.06 4.35 14.43
C LEU A 144 -14.36 4.68 15.88
N HIS A 145 -13.67 4.02 16.79
CA HIS A 145 -13.65 4.33 18.22
C HIS A 145 -12.25 4.85 18.65
N GLN A 146 -12.20 5.53 19.78
CA GLN A 146 -10.92 6.00 20.32
C GLN A 146 -10.00 4.82 20.65
N ARG A 147 -8.71 4.93 20.28
CA ARG A 147 -7.64 3.96 20.48
C ARG A 147 -7.73 2.68 19.64
N GLU A 148 -8.34 2.75 18.49
CA GLU A 148 -8.45 1.62 17.56
C GLU A 148 -7.54 1.76 16.35
N LEU A 149 -7.21 0.61 15.78
CA LEU A 149 -6.59 0.47 14.47
C LEU A 149 -7.59 -0.23 13.55
N LEU A 150 -8.00 0.46 12.49
CA LEU A 150 -8.87 -0.09 11.46
C LEU A 150 -8.04 -0.50 10.25
N GLY A 151 -8.17 -1.74 9.83
CA GLY A 151 -7.47 -2.24 8.66
C GLY A 151 -8.02 -3.57 8.17
N VAL A 152 -7.67 -3.94 6.96
CA VAL A 152 -8.07 -5.21 6.39
C VAL A 152 -7.10 -6.30 6.85
N ARG A 153 -7.64 -7.40 7.34
CA ARG A 153 -6.84 -8.54 7.79
C ARG A 153 -5.96 -9.07 6.67
N TYR A 154 -4.66 -9.31 6.97
CA TYR A 154 -3.72 -9.84 5.98
C TYR A 154 -4.15 -11.22 5.46
N THR A 155 -4.46 -12.14 6.38
CA THR A 155 -5.08 -13.43 6.07
C THR A 155 -6.14 -13.77 7.13
N GLU A 156 -7.12 -14.63 6.79
CA GLU A 156 -8.19 -15.03 7.71
C GLU A 156 -7.69 -15.62 9.03
N ASN A 157 -6.53 -16.26 9.00
CA ASN A 157 -5.98 -17.01 10.13
C ASN A 157 -4.91 -16.24 10.93
N LYS A 158 -4.67 -14.97 10.59
CA LYS A 158 -3.66 -14.14 11.25
C LYS A 158 -4.28 -12.87 11.82
N PRO A 159 -3.80 -12.40 12.97
CA PRO A 159 -4.32 -11.17 13.58
C PRO A 159 -3.84 -9.90 12.88
N GLU A 160 -2.80 -9.98 12.06
CA GLU A 160 -2.19 -8.82 11.43
C GLU A 160 -3.09 -8.22 10.36
N ILE A 161 -3.07 -6.89 10.26
CA ILE A 161 -3.66 -6.15 9.14
C ILE A 161 -2.66 -6.02 8.00
N ASN A 162 -3.15 -5.83 6.78
CA ASN A 162 -2.31 -5.38 5.68
C ASN A 162 -2.21 -3.86 5.69
N CYS A 163 -0.99 -3.33 5.69
CA CYS A 163 -0.70 -1.91 5.82
C CYS A 163 -0.93 -1.09 4.53
N GLY A 164 -1.48 -1.67 3.46
CA GLY A 164 -1.80 -0.93 2.23
C GLY A 164 -2.79 0.22 2.44
N ILE A 165 -3.64 0.12 3.47
CA ILE A 165 -4.41 1.21 4.06
C ILE A 165 -4.69 0.89 5.52
N PHE A 166 -4.58 1.88 6.37
CA PHE A 166 -5.09 1.82 7.74
C PHE A 166 -5.54 3.18 8.24
N LEU A 167 -6.49 3.16 9.17
CA LEU A 167 -6.90 4.31 9.94
C LEU A 167 -6.64 4.00 11.42
N ALA A 168 -5.80 4.79 12.07
CA ALA A 168 -5.38 4.57 13.43
C ALA A 168 -5.69 5.78 14.33
N ALA A 169 -6.15 5.54 15.55
CA ALA A 169 -6.14 6.59 16.57
C ALA A 169 -4.68 6.93 16.92
N ASN A 170 -4.34 8.23 16.92
CA ASN A 170 -2.99 8.63 17.30
C ASN A 170 -2.78 8.45 18.81
N LEU A 171 -1.94 7.51 19.19
CA LEU A 171 -1.63 7.22 20.59
C LEU A 171 -0.57 8.17 21.17
N HIS A 172 0.01 9.06 20.36
CA HIS A 172 1.08 9.99 20.75
C HIS A 172 2.29 9.28 21.40
N VAL A 173 2.61 8.09 20.88
CA VAL A 173 3.76 7.30 21.34
C VAL A 173 4.97 7.49 20.43
N LYS A 174 6.12 6.97 20.84
CA LYS A 174 7.36 7.00 20.07
C LYS A 174 7.39 5.90 19.01
N TYR A 175 6.49 5.98 18.03
CA TYR A 175 6.29 4.96 16.99
C TYR A 175 7.59 4.54 16.32
N TYR A 176 8.42 5.49 15.91
CA TYR A 176 9.67 5.19 15.21
C TYR A 176 10.67 4.47 16.11
N THR A 177 10.86 4.95 17.34
CA THR A 177 11.74 4.31 18.32
C THR A 177 11.27 2.89 18.62
N MET A 178 9.97 2.71 18.89
CA MET A 178 9.37 1.40 19.14
C MET A 178 9.51 0.47 17.93
N TYR A 179 9.31 0.99 16.71
CA TYR A 179 9.47 0.22 15.48
C TYR A 179 10.92 -0.27 15.30
N LEU A 180 11.91 0.57 15.58
CA LEU A 180 13.32 0.19 15.51
C LEU A 180 13.64 -0.98 16.46
N ASP A 181 13.16 -0.88 17.70
CA ASP A 181 13.36 -1.93 18.70
C ASP A 181 12.67 -3.23 18.28
N PHE A 182 11.40 -3.16 17.86
CA PHE A 182 10.64 -4.29 17.35
C PHE A 182 11.33 -4.92 16.15
N PHE A 183 11.75 -4.11 15.18
CA PHE A 183 12.43 -4.53 13.98
C PHE A 183 13.71 -5.30 14.34
N ASN A 184 14.58 -4.72 15.17
CA ASN A 184 15.85 -5.36 15.55
C ASN A 184 15.66 -6.73 16.22
N GLN A 185 14.57 -6.90 16.97
CA GLN A 185 14.24 -8.16 17.65
C GLN A 185 13.59 -9.20 16.72
N ASN A 186 12.89 -8.77 15.69
CA ASN A 186 11.97 -9.62 14.92
C ASN A 186 12.31 -9.77 13.43
N ARG A 187 13.24 -8.99 12.88
CA ARG A 187 13.59 -8.96 11.45
C ARG A 187 13.89 -10.31 10.79
N LEU A 188 14.38 -11.27 11.57
CA LEU A 188 14.66 -12.63 11.08
C LEU A 188 13.45 -13.57 11.16
N LYS A 189 12.38 -13.14 11.82
CA LYS A 189 11.20 -13.97 12.07
C LYS A 189 10.05 -13.66 11.12
N TYR A 190 9.93 -12.39 10.70
CA TYR A 190 8.76 -11.90 10.00
C TYR A 190 9.12 -11.22 8.69
N PHE A 191 8.28 -11.41 7.70
CA PHE A 191 8.37 -10.81 6.39
C PHE A 191 7.63 -9.46 6.32
N ASN A 192 6.50 -9.39 7.01
CA ASN A 192 5.57 -8.25 7.09
C ASN A 192 5.74 -7.54 8.44
N ILE A 193 6.92 -7.03 8.68
CA ILE A 193 7.33 -6.54 10.00
C ILE A 193 6.59 -5.27 10.45
N ASP A 194 6.21 -4.40 9.51
CA ASP A 194 5.44 -3.20 9.79
C ASP A 194 4.00 -3.53 10.18
N GLU A 195 3.40 -4.53 9.52
CA GLU A 195 2.06 -5.04 9.82
C GLU A 195 2.02 -5.69 11.21
N MET A 196 3.05 -6.48 11.51
CA MET A 196 3.22 -7.09 12.84
C MET A 196 3.41 -6.05 13.93
N PHE A 197 4.23 -5.02 13.67
CA PHE A 197 4.47 -3.94 14.61
C PHE A 197 3.19 -3.17 14.92
N LEU A 198 2.45 -2.73 13.91
CA LEU A 198 1.17 -2.04 14.13
C LEU A 198 0.19 -2.91 14.92
N SER A 199 0.13 -4.19 14.59
CA SER A 199 -0.75 -5.12 15.28
C SER A 199 -0.37 -5.32 16.76
N GLU A 200 0.93 -5.22 17.09
CA GLU A 200 1.40 -5.26 18.49
C GLU A 200 1.09 -3.95 19.23
N VAL A 201 1.32 -2.80 18.59
CA VAL A 201 1.06 -1.47 19.20
C VAL A 201 -0.42 -1.30 19.56
N TYR A 202 -1.32 -1.82 18.72
CA TYR A 202 -2.77 -1.72 18.90
C TYR A 202 -3.39 -3.04 19.39
N GLU A 203 -2.63 -3.89 20.05
CA GLU A 203 -3.10 -5.17 20.56
C GLU A 203 -4.46 -5.05 21.26
N ASN A 204 -5.40 -5.95 20.93
CA ASN A 204 -6.79 -5.96 21.42
C ASN A 204 -7.67 -4.75 20.99
N HIS A 205 -7.15 -3.85 20.17
CA HIS A 205 -7.86 -2.65 19.68
C HIS A 205 -7.90 -2.62 18.15
N ILE A 206 -7.82 -3.76 17.49
CA ILE A 206 -7.89 -3.87 16.02
C ILE A 206 -9.32 -4.16 15.60
N VAL A 207 -9.86 -3.29 14.74
CA VAL A 207 -11.14 -3.50 14.06
C VAL A 207 -10.85 -3.91 12.62
N TYR A 208 -11.34 -5.08 12.22
CA TYR A 208 -11.11 -5.58 10.87
C TYR A 208 -12.16 -5.07 9.91
N LEU A 209 -11.69 -4.31 8.93
CA LEU A 209 -12.51 -3.81 7.83
C LEU A 209 -12.82 -4.92 6.81
N PRO A 210 -13.94 -4.80 6.09
CA PRO A 210 -14.21 -5.64 4.92
C PRO A 210 -13.12 -5.53 3.86
N LYS A 211 -12.91 -6.62 3.11
CA LYS A 211 -11.84 -6.72 2.10
C LYS A 211 -11.95 -5.71 0.97
N GLU A 212 -13.12 -5.11 0.77
CA GLU A 212 -13.35 -4.03 -0.22
C GLU A 212 -12.48 -2.79 0.04
N TYR A 213 -12.08 -2.54 1.29
CA TYR A 213 -11.23 -1.40 1.65
C TYR A 213 -9.73 -1.63 1.38
N ASN A 214 -9.32 -2.87 1.14
CA ASN A 214 -7.96 -3.20 0.74
C ASN A 214 -7.99 -4.54 -0.01
N THR A 215 -8.37 -4.49 -1.29
CA THR A 215 -8.47 -5.66 -2.13
C THR A 215 -7.12 -5.92 -2.79
N TYR A 216 -6.47 -7.03 -2.46
CA TYR A 216 -5.14 -7.38 -2.97
C TYR A 216 -4.99 -8.87 -3.24
N GLY A 217 -3.91 -9.24 -3.94
CA GLY A 217 -3.60 -10.62 -4.29
C GLY A 217 -4.69 -11.23 -5.17
N PHE A 218 -5.04 -12.49 -4.90
CA PHE A 218 -6.06 -13.22 -5.65
C PHE A 218 -7.49 -12.99 -5.16
N ILE A 219 -7.67 -12.11 -4.16
CA ILE A 219 -9.00 -11.80 -3.62
C ILE A 219 -9.83 -11.10 -4.69
N THR A 220 -10.99 -11.67 -4.98
CA THR A 220 -11.93 -11.12 -5.97
C THR A 220 -13.14 -10.54 -5.26
N ILE A 221 -13.22 -9.21 -5.23
CA ILE A 221 -14.38 -8.46 -4.71
C ILE A 221 -15.10 -7.82 -5.90
N GLU A 222 -16.41 -7.89 -5.93
CA GLU A 222 -17.20 -7.34 -7.05
C GLU A 222 -17.09 -5.81 -7.11
N HIS A 223 -17.16 -5.16 -5.97
CA HIS A 223 -17.08 -3.71 -5.83
C HIS A 223 -15.99 -3.32 -4.83
N PRO A 224 -14.70 -3.41 -5.19
CA PRO A 224 -13.63 -2.95 -4.32
C PRO A 224 -13.71 -1.42 -4.15
N ARG A 225 -13.39 -0.91 -2.97
CA ARG A 225 -13.21 0.54 -2.74
C ARG A 225 -11.78 0.96 -2.98
N MET A 226 -10.86 0.07 -2.69
CA MET A 226 -9.45 0.25 -2.97
C MET A 226 -8.84 -1.07 -3.47
N ILE A 227 -8.01 -0.97 -4.49
CA ILE A 227 -7.22 -2.08 -5.03
C ILE A 227 -5.76 -1.80 -4.71
N HIS A 228 -5.08 -2.77 -4.11
CA HIS A 228 -3.69 -2.69 -3.70
C HIS A 228 -2.83 -3.68 -4.50
N TYR A 229 -1.86 -3.19 -5.23
CA TYR A 229 -1.00 -3.96 -6.13
C TYR A 229 0.24 -4.46 -5.41
N ILE A 230 0.05 -5.44 -4.51
CA ILE A 230 1.14 -6.04 -3.74
C ILE A 230 2.08 -6.88 -4.62
N GLY A 231 3.31 -7.05 -4.17
CA GLY A 231 4.29 -7.93 -4.79
C GLY A 231 5.21 -7.25 -5.80
N SER A 232 5.97 -8.07 -6.53
CA SER A 232 7.03 -7.60 -7.43
C SER A 232 6.57 -7.27 -8.84
N VAL A 233 5.36 -7.69 -9.23
CA VAL A 233 4.74 -7.34 -10.51
C VAL A 233 3.52 -6.48 -10.23
N LYS A 234 3.62 -5.21 -10.60
CA LYS A 234 2.58 -4.19 -10.46
C LYS A 234 2.21 -3.68 -11.86
N PRO A 235 1.05 -3.04 -12.07
CA PRO A 235 0.66 -2.55 -13.40
C PRO A 235 1.67 -1.61 -14.06
N PHE A 236 2.47 -0.92 -13.28
CA PHE A 236 3.45 0.07 -13.73
C PHE A 236 4.90 -0.41 -13.65
N MET A 237 5.17 -1.56 -13.05
CA MET A 237 6.53 -2.04 -12.85
C MET A 237 6.55 -3.56 -12.75
N HIS A 238 7.49 -4.18 -13.47
CA HIS A 238 7.91 -5.55 -13.20
C HIS A 238 9.40 -5.58 -12.94
N LYS A 239 9.79 -6.02 -11.78
CA LYS A 239 11.21 -6.36 -11.54
C LYS A 239 11.47 -7.68 -12.24
N ASN A 240 12.55 -7.76 -13.02
CA ASN A 240 12.98 -8.97 -13.77
C ASN A 240 13.37 -10.14 -12.83
N LEU A 241 12.52 -10.46 -11.93
CA LEU A 241 12.59 -11.67 -11.13
C LEU A 241 11.84 -12.72 -11.95
N SER A 242 12.58 -13.45 -12.76
CA SER A 242 12.13 -14.42 -13.76
C SER A 242 11.09 -15.45 -13.30
N ASN A 243 10.57 -15.36 -12.09
CA ASN A 243 9.73 -16.37 -11.47
C ASN A 243 8.62 -15.83 -10.54
N PHE A 244 8.41 -14.51 -10.41
CA PHE A 244 7.33 -13.99 -9.58
C PHE A 244 6.14 -13.58 -10.46
N GLN A 245 5.03 -14.25 -10.25
CA GLN A 245 3.79 -14.00 -10.96
C GLN A 245 3.11 -12.74 -10.46
N CYS A 246 2.36 -12.09 -11.36
CA CYS A 246 1.41 -11.07 -10.97
C CYS A 246 0.32 -11.72 -10.10
N CYS A 247 0.27 -11.35 -8.82
CA CYS A 247 -0.74 -11.85 -7.89
C CYS A 247 -2.08 -11.14 -8.04
N THR A 248 -2.17 -10.12 -8.89
CA THR A 248 -3.36 -9.29 -9.04
C THR A 248 -4.21 -9.76 -10.22
N PRO A 249 -5.51 -10.03 -10.04
CA PRO A 249 -6.41 -10.40 -11.12
C PRO A 249 -6.41 -9.38 -12.25
N GLN A 250 -6.46 -9.84 -13.51
CA GLN A 250 -6.37 -8.99 -14.69
C GLN A 250 -7.36 -7.83 -14.65
N ARG A 251 -8.60 -8.05 -14.21
CA ARG A 251 -9.62 -7.00 -14.10
C ARG A 251 -9.19 -5.82 -13.22
N TYR A 252 -8.39 -6.07 -12.18
CA TYR A 252 -7.87 -5.00 -11.31
C TYR A 252 -6.67 -4.29 -11.93
N VAL A 253 -5.85 -5.03 -12.66
CA VAL A 253 -4.78 -4.45 -13.48
C VAL A 253 -5.38 -3.50 -14.51
N ASP A 254 -6.47 -3.90 -15.15
CA ASP A 254 -7.20 -3.07 -16.12
C ASP A 254 -7.77 -1.80 -15.50
N GLU A 255 -8.20 -1.83 -14.21
CA GLU A 255 -8.65 -0.62 -13.50
C GLU A 255 -7.51 0.39 -13.35
N TRP A 256 -6.28 -0.05 -13.03
CA TRP A 256 -5.13 0.83 -12.99
C TRP A 256 -4.88 1.49 -14.35
N TYR A 257 -4.86 0.72 -15.42
CA TYR A 257 -4.67 1.25 -16.77
C TYR A 257 -5.77 2.23 -17.18
N LYS A 258 -7.02 2.01 -16.79
CA LYS A 258 -8.11 2.97 -17.03
C LYS A 258 -7.83 4.32 -16.38
N VAL A 259 -7.35 4.33 -15.14
CA VAL A 259 -6.98 5.58 -14.45
C VAL A 259 -5.78 6.22 -15.15
N TYR A 260 -4.71 5.47 -15.36
CA TYR A 260 -3.47 5.95 -15.97
C TYR A 260 -3.72 6.58 -17.37
N TYR A 261 -4.37 5.87 -18.29
CA TYR A 261 -4.62 6.40 -19.63
C TYR A 261 -5.58 7.60 -19.63
N LYS A 262 -6.44 7.71 -18.64
CA LYS A 262 -7.29 8.91 -18.48
C LYS A 262 -6.49 10.15 -18.14
N ILE A 263 -5.40 10.03 -17.38
CA ILE A 263 -4.61 11.17 -16.92
C ILE A 263 -3.27 11.33 -17.65
N LYS A 264 -2.85 10.35 -18.43
CA LYS A 264 -1.54 10.28 -19.08
C LYS A 264 -1.09 11.59 -19.71
N ASN A 265 -1.95 12.23 -20.52
CA ASN A 265 -1.61 13.48 -21.21
C ASN A 265 -1.45 14.68 -20.26
N ARG A 266 -1.97 14.60 -19.02
CA ARG A 266 -1.83 15.63 -17.98
C ARG A 266 -0.75 15.29 -16.98
N LEU A 267 -0.43 14.00 -16.86
CA LEU A 267 0.58 13.50 -15.95
C LEU A 267 1.99 13.98 -16.36
N ASN A 268 2.20 14.26 -17.66
CA ASN A 268 3.49 14.59 -18.21
C ASN A 268 4.60 13.61 -17.74
N ALA A 269 4.24 12.33 -17.75
CA ALA A 269 5.12 11.26 -17.30
C ALA A 269 6.38 11.19 -18.16
N SER A 270 7.47 10.73 -17.57
CA SER A 270 8.71 10.50 -18.30
C SER A 270 8.52 9.46 -19.42
N GLU A 271 9.26 9.58 -20.51
CA GLU A 271 9.24 8.57 -21.59
C GLU A 271 9.64 7.18 -21.06
N ASP A 272 10.55 7.15 -20.11
CA ASP A 272 10.97 5.89 -19.47
C ASP A 272 9.85 5.25 -18.67
N PHE A 273 9.05 6.02 -17.95
CA PHE A 273 7.88 5.49 -17.23
C PHE A 273 6.81 4.99 -18.19
N ASP A 274 6.49 5.74 -19.24
CA ASP A 274 5.55 5.32 -20.27
C ASP A 274 5.98 4.00 -20.93
N LYS A 275 7.26 3.87 -21.23
CA LYS A 275 7.85 2.64 -21.79
C LYS A 275 7.73 1.49 -20.79
N GLN A 276 8.10 1.72 -19.53
CA GLN A 276 7.99 0.71 -18.47
C GLN A 276 6.56 0.23 -18.28
N VAL A 277 5.57 1.12 -18.30
CA VAL A 277 4.14 0.77 -18.24
C VAL A 277 3.72 -0.10 -19.43
N ALA A 278 4.14 0.28 -20.65
CA ALA A 278 3.81 -0.50 -21.86
C ALA A 278 4.44 -1.90 -21.87
N GLU A 279 5.71 -2.01 -21.46
CA GLU A 279 6.42 -3.29 -21.34
C GLU A 279 5.77 -4.17 -20.27
N THR A 280 5.43 -3.60 -19.12
CA THR A 280 4.77 -4.32 -18.02
C THR A 280 3.39 -4.81 -18.44
N LYS A 281 2.61 -3.98 -19.15
CA LYS A 281 1.32 -4.39 -19.69
C LYS A 281 1.44 -5.60 -20.61
N THR A 282 2.37 -5.54 -21.56
CA THR A 282 2.64 -6.64 -22.48
C THR A 282 3.07 -7.91 -21.74
N TYR A 283 3.88 -7.76 -20.70
CA TYR A 283 4.31 -8.88 -19.86
C TYR A 283 3.13 -9.54 -19.14
N ILE A 284 2.25 -8.76 -18.51
CA ILE A 284 1.06 -9.26 -17.79
C ILE A 284 0.08 -9.94 -18.75
N GLU A 285 -0.19 -9.34 -19.93
CA GLU A 285 -1.06 -9.92 -20.95
C GLU A 285 -0.52 -11.27 -21.45
N ASN A 286 0.80 -11.40 -21.63
CA ASN A 286 1.43 -12.65 -22.01
C ASN A 286 1.36 -13.72 -20.92
N LEU A 287 1.40 -13.34 -19.64
CA LEU A 287 1.18 -14.26 -18.52
C LEU A 287 -0.25 -14.80 -18.53
N GLY A 288 -1.24 -13.93 -18.73
CA GLY A 288 -2.66 -14.32 -18.79
C GLY A 288 -2.98 -15.28 -19.95
N ASN A 289 -2.35 -15.06 -21.09
CA ASN A 289 -2.54 -15.91 -22.29
C ASN A 289 -1.95 -17.32 -22.16
N ARG A 290 -1.02 -17.54 -21.24
CA ARG A 290 -0.37 -18.85 -21.06
C ARG A 290 -1.15 -19.85 -20.21
N ASN A 291 -2.35 -19.51 -19.73
CA ASN A 291 -3.16 -20.36 -18.80
C ASN A 291 -2.38 -20.90 -17.57
N LEU A 292 -1.22 -20.31 -17.27
CA LEU A 292 -0.30 -20.77 -16.23
C LEU A 292 -0.76 -20.42 -14.79
N LEU A 293 -1.75 -19.54 -14.67
CA LEU A 293 -2.16 -18.99 -13.38
C LEU A 293 -3.08 -19.92 -12.57
N ARG A 294 -3.99 -20.67 -13.22
CA ARG A 294 -5.00 -21.48 -12.53
C ARG A 294 -4.48 -22.62 -11.65
N PRO A 295 -3.45 -23.41 -12.02
CA PRO A 295 -2.95 -24.46 -11.12
C PRO A 295 -2.13 -23.94 -9.94
N LEU A 296 -1.50 -22.74 -10.10
CA LEU A 296 -0.68 -22.13 -9.06
C LEU A 296 -1.50 -21.32 -8.06
N GLU A 297 -2.63 -20.72 -8.46
CA GLU A 297 -3.58 -20.05 -7.56
C GLU A 297 -3.94 -20.96 -6.39
N ASN A 298 -4.37 -22.21 -6.68
CA ASN A 298 -4.72 -23.17 -5.66
C ASN A 298 -3.54 -23.66 -4.80
N THR A 299 -2.32 -23.59 -5.30
CA THR A 299 -1.12 -24.07 -4.59
C THR A 299 -0.53 -22.96 -3.73
N ILE A 300 -0.52 -21.72 -4.19
CA ILE A 300 -0.04 -20.57 -3.44
C ILE A 300 -0.98 -20.27 -2.28
N ASP A 301 -2.30 -20.29 -2.48
CA ASP A 301 -3.27 -20.15 -1.38
C ASP A 301 -3.05 -21.21 -0.29
N LYS A 302 -2.80 -22.45 -0.68
CA LYS A 302 -2.49 -23.53 0.27
C LYS A 302 -1.17 -23.31 1.00
N ILE A 303 -0.14 -22.77 0.34
CA ILE A 303 1.16 -22.47 0.94
C ILE A 303 1.06 -21.27 1.88
N PHE A 304 0.37 -20.19 1.47
CA PHE A 304 0.12 -19.02 2.32
C PHE A 304 -0.80 -19.35 3.50
N CYS A 305 -1.86 -20.15 3.30
CA CYS A 305 -2.76 -20.59 4.37
C CYS A 305 -2.11 -21.63 5.31
N ALA A 306 -1.13 -22.39 4.85
CA ALA A 306 -0.42 -23.37 5.70
C ALA A 306 0.56 -22.75 6.69
N GLY A 307 0.65 -21.42 6.76
CA GLY A 307 1.46 -20.67 7.73
C GLY A 307 2.94 -20.98 7.56
N VAL A 308 3.64 -20.17 6.80
CA VAL A 308 5.08 -20.31 6.62
C VAL A 308 5.79 -20.08 7.96
N LYS A 309 5.89 -21.12 8.76
CA LYS A 309 6.88 -21.25 9.85
C LYS A 309 8.28 -21.61 9.34
N CYS A 310 8.42 -21.79 8.03
CA CYS A 310 9.65 -22.28 7.41
C CYS A 310 10.20 -21.19 6.48
N GLY A 311 11.45 -20.83 6.73
CA GLY A 311 12.16 -19.74 6.07
C GLY A 311 12.20 -19.82 4.54
N VAL A 312 12.69 -18.76 3.96
CA VAL A 312 12.90 -18.48 2.52
C VAL A 312 13.43 -19.69 1.73
N ASP A 313 14.18 -20.58 2.35
CA ASP A 313 14.76 -21.78 1.73
C ASP A 313 13.74 -22.81 1.25
N ILE A 314 12.61 -22.97 1.94
CA ILE A 314 11.57 -23.91 1.53
C ILE A 314 10.75 -23.34 0.38
N LEU A 315 10.43 -22.07 0.40
CA LEU A 315 9.72 -21.42 -0.70
C LEU A 315 10.58 -21.46 -1.99
N SER A 316 11.87 -21.16 -1.86
CA SER A 316 12.85 -21.26 -2.96
C SER A 316 12.98 -22.71 -3.46
N ALA A 317 12.99 -23.70 -2.58
CA ALA A 317 13.06 -25.11 -2.94
C ALA A 317 11.76 -25.59 -3.64
N ILE A 318 10.59 -25.16 -3.18
CA ILE A 318 9.30 -25.49 -3.81
C ILE A 318 9.19 -24.86 -5.18
N VAL A 319 9.54 -23.57 -5.31
CA VAL A 319 9.54 -22.84 -6.60
C VAL A 319 10.51 -23.51 -7.56
N LYS A 320 11.72 -23.84 -7.13
CA LYS A 320 12.70 -24.54 -7.94
C LYS A 320 12.21 -25.93 -8.37
N HIS A 321 11.61 -26.69 -7.46
CA HIS A 321 11.02 -28.01 -7.76
C HIS A 321 9.89 -27.92 -8.81
N LEU A 322 9.04 -26.90 -8.68
CA LEU A 322 7.94 -26.68 -9.65
C LEU A 322 8.47 -26.29 -11.02
N ILE A 323 9.51 -25.45 -11.08
CA ILE A 323 10.19 -25.07 -12.33
C ILE A 323 10.85 -26.29 -12.98
N ASP A 324 11.60 -27.07 -12.19
CA ASP A 324 12.29 -28.27 -12.70
C ASP A 324 11.29 -29.33 -13.20
N LYS A 325 10.15 -29.45 -12.53
CA LYS A 325 9.05 -30.34 -12.96
C LYS A 325 8.42 -29.86 -14.27
N TYR A 326 8.18 -28.56 -14.38
CA TYR A 326 7.59 -27.95 -15.59
C TYR A 326 8.52 -28.06 -16.80
N ASN A 327 9.81 -27.79 -16.61
CA ASN A 327 10.82 -27.93 -17.67
C ASN A 327 11.04 -29.38 -18.13
N LYS A 328 10.71 -30.36 -17.27
CA LYS A 328 10.82 -31.80 -17.61
C LYS A 328 9.61 -32.37 -18.32
N THR A 329 8.43 -31.75 -18.18
CA THR A 329 7.20 -32.26 -18.81
C THR A 329 7.07 -31.85 -20.28
N GLY A 330 7.87 -30.88 -20.77
CA GLY A 330 7.99 -30.58 -22.20
C GLY A 330 6.71 -30.22 -22.92
N GLU A 331 5.64 -29.89 -22.22
CA GLU A 331 4.39 -29.45 -22.82
C GLU A 331 4.50 -27.95 -23.14
N HIS A 332 4.69 -27.69 -24.43
CA HIS A 332 4.63 -26.37 -25.06
C HIS A 332 3.20 -25.92 -25.28
#